data_5164df6825f151575082a7e964281510
#
_entry.id   5164df6825f151575082a7e964281510
#
_cell.length_a   1.000
_cell.length_b   1.000
_cell.length_c   1.000
_cell.angle_alpha   90.00
_cell.angle_beta   90.00
_cell.angle_gamma   90.00
#
_symmetry.space_group_name_H-M   'P 1'
#
loop_
_entity.id
_entity.type
_entity.pdbx_description
1 polymer ?
#
loop_
_entity_poly.entity_id
_entity_poly.type
_entity_poly.pdbx_seq_one_letter_code
_entity_poly.pdbx_strand_id
1 'polypeptide(L)'
;MVNSNFYHNILASYFTKKLFYLDGTNQKEPNIRKLVEQPWQQTKGEMWDEVTYTLCNLDFIQAKAAAKMTYELVNDFNAALEVIPDNAQIVHEEEKRLARMTKYTMDLISFAKGEIKELEVPESITPWRKDRIEKEIERIRNNPDKADKLKDFLHFVGSKAGIFQKYASESKGLTYQEAWHFANDGPVGKSAGNISPEIRKSSICKYS
;
A
#
# COMPACT_ATOMS: atom_id res chain seq x y z
N MET A 1 24.05 -14.28 -3.55
CA MET A 1 22.93 -14.43 -2.59
C MET A 1 21.65 -14.06 -3.33
N VAL A 2 20.64 -14.93 -3.34
CA VAL A 2 19.33 -14.56 -3.91
C VAL A 2 18.69 -13.57 -2.94
N ASN A 3 18.27 -12.40 -3.45
CA ASN A 3 17.64 -11.37 -2.63
C ASN A 3 16.34 -11.92 -2.04
N SER A 4 16.20 -11.94 -0.73
CA SER A 4 15.02 -12.43 0.00
C SER A 4 13.72 -11.78 -0.52
N ASN A 5 13.77 -10.48 -0.86
CA ASN A 5 12.64 -9.72 -1.36
C ASN A 5 12.10 -10.27 -2.69
N PHE A 6 12.95 -10.90 -3.53
CA PHE A 6 12.52 -11.48 -4.79
C PHE A 6 11.45 -12.57 -4.62
N TYR A 7 11.61 -13.47 -3.66
CA TYR A 7 10.62 -14.52 -3.40
C TYR A 7 9.32 -13.95 -2.83
N HIS A 8 9.42 -12.97 -1.94
CA HIS A 8 8.25 -12.28 -1.39
C HIS A 8 7.45 -11.58 -2.49
N ASN A 9 8.12 -10.91 -3.43
CA ASN A 9 7.47 -10.24 -4.56
C ASN A 9 6.74 -11.21 -5.50
N ILE A 10 7.32 -12.39 -5.76
CA ILE A 10 6.65 -13.44 -6.55
C ILE A 10 5.38 -13.93 -5.85
N LEU A 11 5.49 -14.25 -4.55
CA LEU A 11 4.35 -14.74 -3.77
C LEU A 11 3.26 -13.67 -3.61
N ALA A 12 3.63 -12.42 -3.36
CA ALA A 12 2.70 -11.30 -3.32
C ALA A 12 1.93 -11.18 -4.63
N SER A 13 2.63 -11.22 -5.77
CA SER A 13 2.04 -11.16 -7.11
C SER A 13 1.11 -12.34 -7.39
N TYR A 14 1.44 -13.54 -6.90
CA TYR A 14 0.57 -14.70 -7.00
C TYR A 14 -0.73 -14.50 -6.22
N PHE A 15 -0.65 -14.06 -4.96
CA PHE A 15 -1.84 -13.86 -4.13
C PHE A 15 -2.69 -12.67 -4.60
N THR A 16 -2.10 -11.62 -5.15
CA THR A 16 -2.84 -10.48 -5.72
C THR A 16 -3.83 -10.92 -6.80
N LYS A 17 -3.47 -11.91 -7.62
CA LYS A 17 -4.33 -12.44 -8.68
C LYS A 17 -5.47 -13.36 -8.21
N LYS A 18 -5.47 -13.77 -6.94
CA LYS A 18 -6.53 -14.63 -6.38
C LYS A 18 -7.74 -13.80 -5.96
N LEU A 19 -8.92 -14.42 -5.95
CA LEU A 19 -10.14 -13.81 -5.44
C LEU A 19 -10.12 -13.74 -3.90
N PHE A 20 -10.81 -12.78 -3.32
CA PHE A 20 -10.99 -12.67 -1.86
C PHE A 20 -11.88 -13.77 -1.30
N TYR A 21 -12.74 -14.33 -2.13
CA TYR A 21 -13.66 -15.41 -1.78
C TYR A 21 -13.49 -16.59 -2.74
N LEU A 22 -13.51 -17.81 -2.20
CA LEU A 22 -13.38 -19.05 -2.99
C LEU A 22 -14.64 -19.32 -3.82
N ASP A 23 -15.80 -18.93 -3.30
CA ASP A 23 -17.12 -19.06 -3.93
C ASP A 23 -17.50 -17.86 -4.84
N GLY A 24 -16.54 -17.03 -5.20
CA GLY A 24 -16.69 -15.90 -6.12
C GLY A 24 -17.71 -14.86 -5.62
N THR A 25 -18.81 -14.68 -6.36
CA THR A 25 -19.84 -13.66 -6.08
C THR A 25 -20.69 -13.94 -4.85
N ASN A 26 -20.75 -15.18 -4.37
CA ASN A 26 -21.55 -15.56 -3.20
C ASN A 26 -20.99 -14.94 -1.89
N GLN A 27 -19.68 -14.70 -1.83
CA GLN A 27 -18.99 -14.06 -0.70
C GLN A 27 -19.25 -14.73 0.66
N LYS A 28 -19.40 -16.07 0.67
CA LYS A 28 -19.64 -16.84 1.89
C LYS A 28 -18.39 -17.54 2.39
N GLU A 29 -17.45 -17.85 1.48
CA GLU A 29 -16.24 -18.59 1.78
C GLU A 29 -14.99 -17.72 1.54
N PRO A 30 -14.51 -16.96 2.55
CA PRO A 30 -13.31 -16.15 2.43
C PRO A 30 -12.07 -16.98 2.12
N ASN A 31 -11.22 -16.50 1.21
CA ASN A 31 -9.95 -17.15 0.87
C ASN A 31 -8.90 -16.82 1.94
N ILE A 32 -8.94 -17.58 3.05
CA ILE A 32 -8.08 -17.37 4.23
C ILE A 32 -6.61 -17.24 3.84
N ARG A 33 -6.12 -18.14 2.97
CA ARG A 33 -4.71 -18.13 2.58
C ARG A 33 -4.31 -16.83 1.89
N LYS A 34 -5.12 -16.31 0.96
CA LYS A 34 -4.88 -15.00 0.34
C LYS A 34 -4.89 -13.88 1.39
N LEU A 35 -5.89 -13.88 2.28
CA LEU A 35 -6.09 -12.83 3.27
C LEU A 35 -4.96 -12.74 4.30
N VAL A 36 -4.27 -13.86 4.58
CA VAL A 36 -3.10 -13.91 5.46
C VAL A 36 -1.82 -13.57 4.69
N GLU A 37 -1.58 -14.28 3.60
CA GLU A 37 -0.31 -14.25 2.90
C GLU A 37 -0.07 -12.94 2.13
N GLN A 38 -1.10 -12.38 1.48
CA GLN A 38 -0.91 -11.24 0.59
C GLN A 38 -0.30 -10.02 1.29
N PRO A 39 -0.87 -9.48 2.39
CA PRO A 39 -0.30 -8.31 3.05
C PRO A 39 1.08 -8.60 3.66
N TRP A 40 1.27 -9.80 4.19
CA TRP A 40 2.56 -10.21 4.75
C TRP A 40 3.66 -10.27 3.69
N GLN A 41 3.39 -10.91 2.54
CA GLN A 41 4.34 -11.01 1.44
C GLN A 41 4.65 -9.63 0.84
N GLN A 42 3.66 -8.77 0.69
CA GLN A 42 3.83 -7.40 0.20
C GLN A 42 4.71 -6.57 1.16
N THR A 43 4.48 -6.68 2.47
CA THR A 43 5.28 -6.00 3.50
C THR A 43 6.71 -6.48 3.51
N LYS A 44 6.95 -7.80 3.48
CA LYS A 44 8.30 -8.39 3.44
C LYS A 44 9.02 -8.15 2.12
N GLY A 45 8.30 -7.97 1.04
CA GLY A 45 8.82 -7.63 -0.28
C GLY A 45 9.04 -6.14 -0.51
N GLU A 46 8.78 -5.30 0.51
CA GLU A 46 8.89 -3.82 0.42
C GLU A 46 8.03 -3.22 -0.71
N MET A 47 6.89 -3.86 -0.99
CA MET A 47 5.92 -3.45 -2.01
C MET A 47 4.95 -2.42 -1.44
N TRP A 48 5.44 -1.21 -1.16
CA TRP A 48 4.72 -0.20 -0.37
C TRP A 48 3.43 0.30 -1.01
N ASP A 49 3.39 0.44 -2.33
CA ASP A 49 2.18 0.83 -3.05
C ASP A 49 1.11 -0.27 -2.97
N GLU A 50 1.52 -1.52 -3.16
CA GLU A 50 0.64 -2.68 -3.17
C GLU A 50 0.10 -3.00 -1.79
N VAL A 51 0.92 -2.96 -0.73
CA VAL A 51 0.44 -3.20 0.65
C VAL A 51 -0.52 -2.10 1.09
N THR A 52 -0.22 -0.84 0.77
CA THR A 52 -1.13 0.28 1.05
C THR A 52 -2.44 0.12 0.29
N TYR A 53 -2.39 -0.23 -0.99
CA TYR A 53 -3.59 -0.51 -1.78
C TYR A 53 -4.42 -1.66 -1.19
N THR A 54 -3.77 -2.75 -0.80
CA THR A 54 -4.43 -3.94 -0.25
C THR A 54 -5.10 -3.65 1.09
N LEU A 55 -4.37 -3.06 2.04
CA LEU A 55 -4.88 -2.79 3.38
C LEU A 55 -5.94 -1.68 3.40
N CYS A 56 -5.87 -0.71 2.48
CA CYS A 56 -6.86 0.34 2.33
C CYS A 56 -8.02 -0.02 1.38
N ASN A 57 -8.13 -1.28 0.96
CA ASN A 57 -9.23 -1.76 0.13
C ASN A 57 -10.38 -2.27 1.01
N LEU A 58 -11.55 -1.65 0.89
CA LEU A 58 -12.73 -2.02 1.71
C LEU A 58 -13.23 -3.46 1.44
N ASP A 59 -13.05 -3.99 0.22
CA ASP A 59 -13.38 -5.39 -0.07
C ASP A 59 -12.44 -6.36 0.63
N PHE A 60 -11.14 -6.03 0.72
CA PHE A 60 -10.17 -6.80 1.49
C PHE A 60 -10.52 -6.77 2.98
N ILE A 61 -10.81 -5.59 3.52
CA ILE A 61 -11.23 -5.41 4.92
C ILE A 61 -12.49 -6.21 5.21
N GLN A 62 -13.51 -6.14 4.32
CA GLN A 62 -14.74 -6.90 4.44
C GLN A 62 -14.48 -8.42 4.44
N ALA A 63 -13.67 -8.91 3.50
CA ALA A 63 -13.36 -10.33 3.41
C ALA A 63 -12.60 -10.85 4.64
N LYS A 64 -11.63 -10.08 5.15
CA LYS A 64 -10.85 -10.45 6.33
C LYS A 64 -11.70 -10.38 7.60
N ALA A 65 -12.59 -9.40 7.72
CA ALA A 65 -13.54 -9.30 8.81
C ALA A 65 -14.59 -10.43 8.77
N ALA A 66 -15.11 -10.79 7.57
CA ALA A 66 -16.02 -11.92 7.39
C ALA A 66 -15.36 -13.26 7.76
N ALA A 67 -14.04 -13.37 7.57
CA ALA A 67 -13.24 -14.50 8.03
C ALA A 67 -13.00 -14.52 9.55
N LYS A 68 -13.55 -13.57 10.32
CA LYS A 68 -13.32 -13.38 11.77
C LYS A 68 -11.86 -13.04 12.13
N MET A 69 -11.14 -12.39 11.21
CA MET A 69 -9.72 -12.06 11.33
C MET A 69 -9.50 -10.54 11.48
N THR A 70 -10.40 -9.86 12.19
CA THR A 70 -10.33 -8.39 12.34
C THR A 70 -9.09 -7.96 13.15
N TYR A 71 -8.72 -8.72 14.17
CA TYR A 71 -7.54 -8.40 14.98
C TYR A 71 -6.24 -8.69 14.24
N GLU A 72 -6.20 -9.74 13.42
CA GLU A 72 -5.09 -10.02 12.52
C GLU A 72 -4.93 -8.92 11.46
N LEU A 73 -6.06 -8.34 11.01
CA LEU A 73 -6.03 -7.17 10.13
C LEU A 73 -5.37 -5.96 10.80
N VAL A 74 -5.68 -5.68 12.06
CA VAL A 74 -5.01 -4.63 12.85
C VAL A 74 -3.52 -4.90 12.95
N ASN A 75 -3.12 -6.16 13.16
CA ASN A 75 -1.70 -6.55 13.20
C ASN A 75 -1.01 -6.34 11.85
N ASP A 76 -1.68 -6.60 10.71
CA ASP A 76 -1.12 -6.34 9.38
C ASP A 76 -0.84 -4.84 9.17
N PHE A 77 -1.75 -3.96 9.60
CA PHE A 77 -1.53 -2.51 9.55
C PHE A 77 -0.33 -2.08 10.38
N ASN A 78 -0.23 -2.59 11.62
CA ASN A 78 0.89 -2.28 12.50
C ASN A 78 2.21 -2.77 11.91
N ALA A 79 2.26 -4.01 11.40
CA ALA A 79 3.45 -4.57 10.78
C ALA A 79 3.90 -3.79 9.53
N ALA A 80 2.95 -3.28 8.73
CA ALA A 80 3.27 -2.43 7.60
C ALA A 80 3.81 -1.05 8.06
N LEU A 81 3.16 -0.43 9.06
CA LEU A 81 3.55 0.88 9.59
C LEU A 81 4.91 0.90 10.27
N GLU A 82 5.36 -0.22 10.86
CA GLU A 82 6.68 -0.35 11.46
C GLU A 82 7.84 -0.23 10.45
N VAL A 83 7.59 -0.57 9.20
CA VAL A 83 8.66 -0.70 8.19
C VAL A 83 8.49 0.20 6.97
N ILE A 84 7.29 0.76 6.75
CA ILE A 84 7.07 1.65 5.61
C ILE A 84 7.81 2.97 5.82
N PRO A 85 8.66 3.39 4.88
CA PRO A 85 9.31 4.69 4.96
C PRO A 85 8.28 5.80 4.76
N ASP A 86 8.41 6.89 5.53
CA ASP A 86 7.63 8.10 5.28
C ASP A 86 8.10 8.83 4.01
N ASN A 87 7.26 9.72 3.47
CA ASN A 87 7.59 10.46 2.25
C ASN A 87 8.84 11.34 2.43
N ALA A 88 9.09 11.87 3.62
CA ALA A 88 10.26 12.70 3.88
C ALA A 88 11.56 11.89 3.81
N GLN A 89 11.57 10.67 4.35
CA GLN A 89 12.70 9.75 4.24
C GLN A 89 12.97 9.36 2.80
N ILE A 90 11.93 9.01 2.03
CA ILE A 90 12.07 8.63 0.62
C ILE A 90 12.64 9.80 -0.19
N VAL A 91 12.07 11.01 -0.01
CA VAL A 91 12.55 12.23 -0.71
C VAL A 91 14.01 12.49 -0.36
N HIS A 92 14.38 12.41 0.92
CA HIS A 92 15.75 12.63 1.36
C HIS A 92 16.76 11.66 0.72
N GLU A 93 16.43 10.37 0.62
CA GLU A 93 17.31 9.40 -0.04
C GLU A 93 17.42 9.64 -1.56
N GLU A 94 16.33 10.00 -2.23
CA GLU A 94 16.36 10.34 -3.65
C GLU A 94 17.12 11.66 -3.92
N GLU A 95 17.01 12.65 -3.04
CA GLU A 95 17.82 13.89 -3.11
C GLU A 95 19.31 13.61 -2.92
N LYS A 96 19.70 12.75 -1.99
CA LYS A 96 21.10 12.30 -1.83
C LYS A 96 21.59 11.58 -3.09
N ARG A 97 20.74 10.78 -3.70
CA ARG A 97 21.05 10.08 -4.95
C ARG A 97 21.25 11.07 -6.09
N LEU A 98 20.36 12.06 -6.21
CA LEU A 98 20.45 13.13 -7.20
C LEU A 98 21.74 13.96 -7.05
N ALA A 99 22.11 14.30 -5.81
CA ALA A 99 23.35 15.02 -5.49
C ALA A 99 24.60 14.23 -5.92
N ARG A 100 24.63 12.91 -5.66
CA ARG A 100 25.74 12.03 -6.11
C ARG A 100 25.83 11.98 -7.64
N MET A 101 24.70 11.91 -8.35
CA MET A 101 24.67 11.94 -9.81
C MET A 101 25.17 13.26 -10.38
N THR A 102 24.77 14.39 -9.77
CA THR A 102 25.22 15.72 -10.20
C THR A 102 26.73 15.89 -9.99
N LYS A 103 27.25 15.44 -8.85
CA LYS A 103 28.70 15.44 -8.59
C LYS A 103 29.45 14.62 -9.65
N TYR A 104 29.03 13.39 -9.90
CA TYR A 104 29.65 12.53 -10.91
C TYR A 104 29.64 13.16 -12.30
N THR A 105 28.55 13.82 -12.68
CA THR A 105 28.47 14.52 -13.97
C THR A 105 29.48 15.67 -14.06
N MET A 106 29.66 16.41 -12.99
CA MET A 106 30.67 17.48 -12.92
C MET A 106 32.11 16.92 -12.99
N ASP A 107 32.36 15.86 -12.20
CA ASP A 107 33.65 15.16 -12.20
C ASP A 107 33.98 14.58 -13.60
N LEU A 108 33.00 14.03 -14.33
CA LEU A 108 33.17 13.57 -15.70
C LEU A 108 33.54 14.70 -16.67
N ILE A 109 32.92 15.87 -16.51
CA ILE A 109 33.26 17.05 -17.33
C ILE A 109 34.70 17.52 -17.02
N SER A 110 35.09 17.57 -15.76
CA SER A 110 36.43 17.94 -15.34
C SER A 110 37.48 16.92 -15.81
N PHE A 111 37.16 15.63 -15.79
CA PHE A 111 38.00 14.58 -16.34
C PHE A 111 38.18 14.75 -17.86
N ALA A 112 37.10 15.00 -18.61
CA ALA A 112 37.15 15.23 -20.04
C ALA A 112 37.96 16.47 -20.44
N LYS A 113 38.03 17.49 -19.55
CA LYS A 113 38.87 18.68 -19.70
C LYS A 113 40.32 18.46 -19.25
N GLY A 114 40.66 17.32 -18.67
CA GLY A 114 41.98 17.02 -18.13
C GLY A 114 42.31 17.72 -16.81
N GLU A 115 41.28 18.26 -16.13
CA GLU A 115 41.42 18.94 -14.82
C GLU A 115 41.63 17.95 -13.66
N ILE A 116 41.10 16.73 -13.80
CA ILE A 116 41.33 15.60 -12.89
C ILE A 116 41.85 14.40 -13.64
N LYS A 117 42.69 13.59 -12.97
CA LYS A 117 43.37 12.43 -13.59
C LYS A 117 42.65 11.11 -13.41
N GLU A 118 41.82 11.01 -12.38
CA GLU A 118 41.09 9.81 -12.04
C GLU A 118 39.61 10.15 -11.85
N LEU A 119 38.72 9.28 -12.32
CA LEU A 119 37.29 9.39 -12.21
C LEU A 119 36.76 8.22 -11.37
N GLU A 120 36.21 8.50 -10.21
CA GLU A 120 35.45 7.49 -9.45
C GLU A 120 34.09 7.24 -10.13
N VAL A 121 33.89 6.03 -10.64
CA VAL A 121 32.62 5.62 -11.26
C VAL A 121 31.73 5.00 -10.18
N PRO A 122 30.63 5.63 -9.79
CA PRO A 122 29.71 5.04 -8.83
C PRO A 122 28.98 3.82 -9.42
N GLU A 123 28.84 2.75 -8.63
CA GLU A 123 28.31 1.44 -9.08
C GLU A 123 26.90 1.46 -9.71
N SER A 124 26.14 2.56 -9.61
CA SER A 124 24.72 2.58 -9.99
C SER A 124 24.22 3.80 -10.79
N ILE A 125 25.11 4.59 -11.43
CA ILE A 125 24.68 5.82 -12.12
C ILE A 125 24.52 5.60 -13.61
N THR A 126 23.27 5.76 -14.10
CA THR A 126 22.94 5.96 -15.50
C THR A 126 22.46 7.40 -15.71
N PRO A 127 23.14 8.23 -16.53
CA PRO A 127 22.86 9.68 -16.67
C PRO A 127 21.40 10.03 -17.01
N TRP A 128 20.72 9.19 -17.81
CA TRP A 128 19.31 9.39 -18.20
C TRP A 128 18.27 9.18 -17.09
N ARG A 129 18.71 8.91 -15.87
CA ARG A 129 17.81 8.77 -14.71
C ARG A 129 17.54 10.06 -13.95
N LYS A 130 18.28 11.15 -14.21
CA LYS A 130 18.13 12.40 -13.47
C LYS A 130 16.69 12.93 -13.54
N ASP A 131 16.18 13.15 -14.76
CA ASP A 131 14.81 13.66 -14.96
C ASP A 131 13.73 12.75 -14.36
N ARG A 132 14.00 11.45 -14.33
CA ARG A 132 13.09 10.47 -13.73
C ARG A 132 13.08 10.57 -12.21
N ILE A 133 14.23 10.80 -11.59
CA ILE A 133 14.34 10.99 -10.13
C ILE A 133 13.66 12.30 -9.73
N GLU A 134 13.90 13.39 -10.44
CA GLU A 134 13.27 14.69 -10.18
C GLU A 134 11.74 14.60 -10.27
N LYS A 135 11.20 13.96 -11.30
CA LYS A 135 9.75 13.70 -11.42
C LYS A 135 9.21 12.82 -10.32
N GLU A 136 9.95 11.83 -9.87
CA GLU A 136 9.53 10.95 -8.78
C GLU A 136 9.52 11.69 -7.44
N ILE A 137 10.52 12.53 -7.15
CA ILE A 137 10.54 13.40 -5.98
C ILE A 137 9.30 14.32 -5.97
N GLU A 138 8.99 14.95 -7.11
CA GLU A 138 7.83 15.82 -7.24
C GLU A 138 6.52 15.03 -7.04
N ARG A 139 6.42 13.83 -7.62
CA ARG A 139 5.28 12.94 -7.42
C ARG A 139 5.08 12.57 -5.96
N ILE A 140 6.15 12.23 -5.24
CA ILE A 140 6.10 11.85 -3.82
C ILE A 140 5.67 13.05 -2.96
N ARG A 141 6.21 14.25 -3.20
CA ARG A 141 5.84 15.46 -2.47
C ARG A 141 4.37 15.86 -2.65
N ASN A 142 3.81 15.60 -3.84
CA ASN A 142 2.43 15.94 -4.18
C ASN A 142 1.40 14.87 -3.80
N ASN A 143 1.85 13.67 -3.43
CA ASN A 143 0.95 12.60 -3.01
C ASN A 143 0.84 12.53 -1.48
N PRO A 144 -0.36 12.18 -0.95
CA PRO A 144 -0.53 11.92 0.47
C PRO A 144 0.40 10.81 0.94
N ASP A 145 0.95 10.96 2.15
CA ASP A 145 1.81 9.96 2.76
C ASP A 145 1.07 8.61 2.89
N LYS A 146 1.71 7.54 2.43
CA LYS A 146 1.18 6.18 2.53
C LYS A 146 0.99 5.76 3.98
N ALA A 147 1.93 6.16 4.86
CA ALA A 147 1.85 5.88 6.28
C ALA A 147 0.64 6.58 6.91
N ASP A 148 0.35 7.83 6.55
CA ASP A 148 -0.81 8.56 7.07
C ASP A 148 -2.11 7.94 6.59
N LYS A 149 -2.18 7.53 5.32
CA LYS A 149 -3.34 6.79 4.81
C LYS A 149 -3.56 5.47 5.56
N LEU A 150 -2.49 4.71 5.83
CA LEU A 150 -2.57 3.47 6.62
C LEU A 150 -3.02 3.73 8.06
N LYS A 151 -2.55 4.81 8.71
CA LYS A 151 -2.99 5.20 10.06
C LYS A 151 -4.49 5.51 10.11
N ASP A 152 -5.02 6.23 9.11
CA ASP A 152 -6.45 6.53 9.02
C ASP A 152 -7.30 5.26 8.90
N PHE A 153 -6.87 4.33 8.06
CA PHE A 153 -7.55 3.04 7.91
C PHE A 153 -7.39 2.14 9.14
N LEU A 154 -6.21 2.13 9.78
CA LEU A 154 -6.01 1.44 11.05
C LEU A 154 -6.95 1.98 12.14
N HIS A 155 -7.08 3.30 12.26
CA HIS A 155 -8.00 3.93 13.21
C HIS A 155 -9.46 3.54 12.91
N PHE A 156 -9.84 3.54 11.62
CA PHE A 156 -11.15 3.07 11.18
C PHE A 156 -11.40 1.62 11.60
N VAL A 157 -10.53 0.70 11.21
CA VAL A 157 -10.67 -0.74 11.52
C VAL A 157 -10.65 -0.98 13.02
N GLY A 158 -9.73 -0.36 13.75
CA GLY A 158 -9.60 -0.50 15.20
C GLY A 158 -10.85 -0.01 15.95
N SER A 159 -11.40 1.15 15.57
CA SER A 159 -12.62 1.70 16.20
C SER A 159 -13.87 0.87 15.91
N LYS A 160 -13.90 0.11 14.81
CA LYS A 160 -15.02 -0.71 14.38
C LYS A 160 -14.79 -2.21 14.58
N ALA A 161 -13.68 -2.61 15.20
CA ALA A 161 -13.26 -4.01 15.30
C ALA A 161 -14.33 -4.91 15.92
N GLY A 162 -15.00 -4.47 16.97
CA GLY A 162 -16.08 -5.23 17.63
C GLY A 162 -17.29 -5.46 16.70
N ILE A 163 -17.67 -4.45 15.92
CA ILE A 163 -18.77 -4.54 14.95
C ILE A 163 -18.38 -5.50 13.82
N PHE A 164 -17.18 -5.35 13.25
CA PHE A 164 -16.69 -6.20 12.18
C PHE A 164 -16.58 -7.66 12.63
N GLN A 165 -15.99 -7.91 13.82
CA GLN A 165 -15.85 -9.26 14.36
C GLN A 165 -17.21 -9.95 14.55
N LYS A 166 -18.25 -9.21 14.89
CA LYS A 166 -19.59 -9.76 15.16
C LYS A 166 -20.41 -9.95 13.90
N TYR A 167 -20.44 -8.95 13.02
CA TYR A 167 -21.46 -8.86 11.97
C TYR A 167 -20.94 -8.98 10.54
N ALA A 168 -19.62 -8.87 10.27
CA ALA A 168 -19.11 -8.82 8.90
C ALA A 168 -19.36 -10.10 8.09
N SER A 169 -19.45 -11.26 8.74
CA SER A 169 -19.77 -12.53 8.07
C SER A 169 -21.24 -12.63 7.62
N GLU A 170 -22.13 -11.86 8.25
CA GLU A 170 -23.58 -11.90 7.99
C GLU A 170 -24.04 -10.73 7.11
N SER A 171 -23.30 -9.61 7.16
CA SER A 171 -23.65 -8.37 6.47
C SER A 171 -22.65 -8.02 5.37
N LYS A 172 -23.01 -8.31 4.13
CA LYS A 172 -22.24 -7.89 2.96
C LYS A 172 -22.27 -6.36 2.87
N GLY A 173 -21.10 -5.75 2.68
CA GLY A 173 -20.96 -4.30 2.56
C GLY A 173 -20.99 -3.53 3.87
N LEU A 174 -20.89 -4.23 5.03
CA LEU A 174 -20.82 -3.59 6.34
C LEU A 174 -19.64 -2.61 6.43
N THR A 175 -18.48 -2.98 5.91
CA THR A 175 -17.29 -2.10 5.92
C THR A 175 -17.50 -0.83 5.12
N TYR A 176 -18.25 -0.89 4.04
CA TYR A 176 -18.60 0.30 3.24
C TYR A 176 -19.55 1.24 3.98
N GLN A 177 -20.55 0.69 4.68
CA GLN A 177 -21.47 1.49 5.49
C GLN A 177 -20.73 2.18 6.62
N GLU A 178 -19.93 1.45 7.37
CA GLU A 178 -19.15 2.01 8.48
C GLU A 178 -18.10 3.02 7.99
N ALA A 179 -17.46 2.79 6.84
CA ALA A 179 -16.51 3.73 6.23
C ALA A 179 -17.19 5.03 5.78
N TRP A 180 -18.39 4.94 5.21
CA TRP A 180 -19.18 6.11 4.83
C TRP A 180 -19.52 7.01 6.03
N HIS A 181 -19.84 6.41 7.19
CA HIS A 181 -20.17 7.15 8.41
C HIS A 181 -18.95 7.60 9.22
N PHE A 182 -17.76 7.08 8.92
CA PHE A 182 -16.57 7.32 9.72
C PHE A 182 -15.98 8.73 9.51
N ALA A 183 -15.78 9.15 8.27
CA ALA A 183 -15.29 10.49 7.93
C ALA A 183 -15.54 10.78 6.44
N ASN A 184 -16.49 11.66 6.13
CA ASN A 184 -16.88 11.96 4.75
C ASN A 184 -15.74 12.53 3.90
N ASP A 185 -14.84 13.32 4.47
CA ASP A 185 -13.77 14.03 3.75
C ASP A 185 -12.42 13.33 3.79
N GLY A 186 -12.26 12.32 4.64
CA GLY A 186 -11.03 11.55 4.82
C GLY A 186 -10.83 10.46 3.74
N PRO A 187 -9.64 9.81 3.72
CA PRO A 187 -9.35 8.76 2.75
C PRO A 187 -10.26 7.54 2.89
N VAL A 188 -10.74 7.24 4.09
CA VAL A 188 -11.69 6.13 4.38
C VAL A 188 -13.05 6.43 3.73
N GLY A 189 -13.65 7.59 3.99
CA GLY A 189 -14.94 7.98 3.43
C GLY A 189 -14.90 8.13 1.90
N LYS A 190 -13.82 8.69 1.35
CA LYS A 190 -13.61 8.75 -0.10
C LYS A 190 -13.55 7.37 -0.75
N SER A 191 -12.93 6.39 -0.08
CA SER A 191 -12.92 4.99 -0.55
C SER A 191 -14.32 4.38 -0.57
N ALA A 192 -15.19 4.74 0.37
CA ALA A 192 -16.61 4.33 0.39
C ALA A 192 -17.45 5.03 -0.69
N GLY A 193 -17.12 6.28 -1.05
CA GLY A 193 -17.82 7.04 -2.11
C GLY A 193 -17.68 6.47 -3.52
N ASN A 194 -16.63 5.69 -3.78
CA ASN A 194 -16.36 5.02 -5.05
C ASN A 194 -17.15 3.71 -5.26
N ILE A 195 -18.19 3.47 -4.48
CA ILE A 195 -18.99 2.23 -4.53
C ILE A 195 -19.76 2.13 -5.83
N SER A 196 -19.76 0.91 -6.43
CA SER A 196 -20.65 0.60 -7.54
C SER A 196 -22.13 0.72 -7.10
N PRO A 197 -23.04 1.13 -8.01
CA PRO A 197 -24.47 1.30 -7.71
C PRO A 197 -25.15 0.04 -7.13
N GLU A 198 -24.59 -1.15 -7.39
CA GLU A 198 -25.13 -2.43 -6.94
C GLU A 198 -24.95 -2.66 -5.43
N ILE A 199 -23.82 -2.26 -4.86
CA ILE A 199 -23.59 -2.35 -3.40
C ILE A 199 -24.47 -1.35 -2.66
N ARG A 200 -24.70 -0.14 -3.21
CA ARG A 200 -25.63 0.85 -2.65
C ARG A 200 -27.05 0.27 -2.49
N LYS A 201 -27.56 -0.47 -3.49
CA LYS A 201 -28.90 -1.06 -3.44
C LYS A 201 -29.05 -2.18 -2.41
N SER A 202 -28.03 -3.00 -2.21
CA SER A 202 -28.08 -4.11 -1.25
C SER A 202 -27.98 -3.66 0.22
N SER A 203 -27.39 -2.48 0.45
CA SER A 203 -27.16 -1.92 1.79
C SER A 203 -28.37 -1.15 2.34
N ILE A 204 -29.15 -0.50 1.48
CA ILE A 204 -30.28 0.36 1.89
C ILE A 204 -31.54 -0.45 2.21
N CYS A 205 -31.70 -1.66 1.68
CA CYS A 205 -32.94 -2.45 1.82
C CYS A 205 -33.08 -3.23 3.14
N LYS A 206 -32.18 -3.13 4.11
CA LYS A 206 -32.26 -3.95 5.35
C LYS A 206 -32.66 -3.20 6.64
N TYR A 207 -32.90 -1.89 6.53
CA TYR A 207 -33.32 -1.08 7.71
C TYR A 207 -34.55 -0.18 7.42
N SER A 208 -35.47 -0.69 6.58
CA SER A 208 -36.81 -0.10 6.40
C SER A 208 -37.85 -1.00 7.03
#